data_c3ce6418d5d898ae1aa0ba6d68608b75
#
_entry.id   c3ce6418d5d898ae1aa0ba6d68608b75
#
_cell.length_a   1.000
_cell.length_b   1.000
_cell.length_c   1.000
_cell.angle_alpha   90.00
_cell.angle_beta   90.00
_cell.angle_gamma   90.00
#
_symmetry.space_group_name_H-M   'P 1'
#
loop_
_entity.id
_entity.type
_entity.pdbx_description
1 polymer ?
#
loop_
_entity_poly.entity_id
_entity_poly.type
_entity_poly.pdbx_seq_one_letter_code
_entity_poly.pdbx_strand_id
1 'polypeptide(L)'
;NSFTLGAQSVNPKIKTKVVWVNEWFSPPKETEAATSLINGGADVLFQNTDSPAVLKTAQEKGKRAFGWDSDMTAYGPKAHLASAVINWGPYYVKATKDALEGTWATGQNWWGVKEGAIDIVSIAEDVPAETKAKVEEVKKGLADGSFSIWKGPIVGQDGKPVLEKDAVADDKFLGGINFYVKGVEGKIPGGDKK
;
A
#
# COMPACT_ATOMS: atom_id res chain seq x y z
N ASN A 1 -5.45 0.04 5.19
CA ASN A 1 -5.07 0.37 6.58
C ASN A 1 -3.73 1.11 6.64
N SER A 2 -2.61 0.51 6.22
CA SER A 2 -1.27 1.10 6.33
C SER A 2 -1.15 2.44 5.60
N PHE A 3 -1.77 2.57 4.42
CA PHE A 3 -1.86 3.84 3.70
C PHE A 3 -2.54 4.93 4.53
N THR A 4 -3.65 4.59 5.20
CA THR A 4 -4.36 5.51 6.09
C THR A 4 -3.51 5.94 7.27
N LEU A 5 -2.85 4.97 7.93
CA LEU A 5 -1.96 5.26 9.06
C LEU A 5 -0.81 6.18 8.64
N GLY A 6 -0.19 5.93 7.49
CA GLY A 6 0.87 6.78 6.94
C GLY A 6 0.37 8.19 6.63
N ALA A 7 -0.76 8.32 5.94
CA ALA A 7 -1.35 9.62 5.61
C ALA A 7 -1.75 10.41 6.87
N GLN A 8 -2.35 9.75 7.87
CA GLN A 8 -2.74 10.37 9.14
C GLN A 8 -1.56 10.73 10.04
N SER A 9 -0.38 10.10 9.86
CA SER A 9 0.83 10.52 10.58
C SER A 9 1.30 11.92 10.19
N VAL A 10 0.96 12.36 8.97
CA VAL A 10 1.25 13.70 8.45
C VAL A 10 0.07 14.65 8.67
N ASN A 11 -1.14 14.21 8.38
CA ASN A 11 -2.35 14.98 8.59
C ASN A 11 -3.47 14.10 9.19
N PRO A 12 -3.71 14.21 10.51
CA PRO A 12 -4.70 13.37 11.22
C PRO A 12 -6.15 13.51 10.72
N LYS A 13 -6.45 14.51 9.91
CA LYS A 13 -7.79 14.74 9.34
C LYS A 13 -8.02 13.96 8.04
N ILE A 14 -6.98 13.37 7.45
CA ILE A 14 -7.12 12.60 6.22
C ILE A 14 -8.01 11.38 6.48
N LYS A 15 -8.88 11.15 5.50
CA LYS A 15 -9.70 9.94 5.41
C LYS A 15 -9.37 9.21 4.12
N THR A 16 -9.49 7.91 4.16
CA THR A 16 -9.37 7.07 2.97
C THR A 16 -10.68 6.34 2.72
N LYS A 17 -11.09 6.28 1.46
CA LYS A 17 -12.28 5.55 1.04
C LYS A 17 -11.87 4.33 0.24
N VAL A 18 -12.41 3.16 0.58
CA VAL A 18 -12.09 1.90 -0.09
C VAL A 18 -13.27 1.44 -0.93
N VAL A 19 -12.98 1.09 -2.18
CA VAL A 19 -13.89 0.41 -3.09
C VAL A 19 -13.24 -0.90 -3.52
N TRP A 20 -13.93 -2.03 -3.34
CA TRP A 20 -13.47 -3.34 -3.72
C TRP A 20 -13.94 -3.69 -5.13
N VAL A 21 -12.97 -4.01 -6.00
CA VAL A 21 -13.24 -4.49 -7.38
C VAL A 21 -13.49 -5.99 -7.40
N ASN A 22 -12.90 -6.73 -6.42
CA ASN A 22 -12.94 -8.19 -6.30
C ASN A 22 -12.36 -8.96 -7.50
N GLU A 23 -11.48 -8.32 -8.25
CA GLU A 23 -10.70 -8.87 -9.36
C GLU A 23 -9.31 -8.26 -9.35
N TRP A 24 -8.29 -9.04 -9.71
CA TRP A 24 -6.93 -8.53 -9.83
C TRP A 24 -6.78 -7.65 -11.07
N PHE A 25 -7.41 -8.05 -12.18
CA PHE A 25 -7.30 -7.34 -13.45
C PHE A 25 -8.68 -7.18 -14.09
N SER A 26 -9.23 -5.99 -14.05
CA SER A 26 -10.49 -5.63 -14.70
C SER A 26 -10.52 -4.14 -15.02
N PRO A 27 -9.87 -3.70 -16.13
CA PRO A 27 -9.80 -2.28 -16.48
C PRO A 27 -11.15 -1.54 -16.45
N PRO A 28 -12.27 -2.12 -16.93
CA PRO A 28 -13.56 -1.43 -16.85
C PRO A 28 -14.02 -1.19 -15.41
N LYS A 29 -13.94 -2.19 -14.52
CA LYS A 29 -14.33 -2.05 -13.11
C LYS A 29 -13.38 -1.13 -12.35
N GLU A 30 -12.10 -1.18 -12.65
CA GLU A 30 -11.11 -0.29 -12.06
C GLU A 30 -11.35 1.18 -12.45
N THR A 31 -11.70 1.44 -13.72
CA THR A 31 -12.09 2.76 -14.21
C THR A 31 -13.37 3.27 -13.51
N GLU A 32 -14.38 2.40 -13.36
CA GLU A 32 -15.61 2.73 -12.65
C GLU A 32 -15.35 3.06 -11.18
N ALA A 33 -14.58 2.22 -10.49
CA ALA A 33 -14.19 2.43 -9.09
C ALA A 33 -13.41 3.74 -8.90
N ALA A 34 -12.40 4.00 -9.75
CA ALA A 34 -11.61 5.23 -9.72
C ALA A 34 -12.50 6.46 -9.96
N THR A 35 -13.38 6.39 -10.95
CA THR A 35 -14.33 7.48 -11.27
C THR A 35 -15.29 7.74 -10.09
N SER A 36 -15.80 6.69 -9.47
CA SER A 36 -16.67 6.79 -8.29
C SER A 36 -15.98 7.46 -7.12
N LEU A 37 -14.73 7.07 -6.84
CA LEU A 37 -13.92 7.67 -5.78
C LEU A 37 -13.65 9.16 -6.05
N ILE A 38 -13.27 9.52 -7.27
CA ILE A 38 -13.04 10.92 -7.68
C ILE A 38 -14.31 11.75 -7.57
N ASN A 39 -15.45 11.24 -8.03
CA ASN A 39 -16.74 11.91 -7.90
C ASN A 39 -17.16 12.07 -6.43
N GLY A 40 -16.71 11.15 -5.57
CA GLY A 40 -16.88 11.22 -4.12
C GLY A 40 -15.88 12.12 -3.39
N GLY A 41 -15.05 12.87 -4.14
CA GLY A 41 -14.12 13.88 -3.61
C GLY A 41 -12.69 13.41 -3.38
N ALA A 42 -12.31 12.20 -3.83
CA ALA A 42 -10.93 11.76 -3.74
C ALA A 42 -10.03 12.60 -4.67
N ASP A 43 -8.91 13.07 -4.15
CA ASP A 43 -7.90 13.85 -4.86
C ASP A 43 -6.63 13.03 -5.17
N VAL A 44 -6.38 11.98 -4.40
CA VAL A 44 -5.29 11.02 -4.61
C VAL A 44 -5.87 9.60 -4.62
N LEU A 45 -5.48 8.83 -5.61
CA LEU A 45 -5.86 7.42 -5.74
C LEU A 45 -4.68 6.50 -5.45
N PHE A 46 -4.99 5.37 -4.82
CA PHE A 46 -4.06 4.26 -4.62
C PHE A 46 -4.77 2.97 -5.01
N GLN A 47 -4.11 2.12 -5.78
CA GLN A 47 -4.66 0.86 -6.25
C GLN A 47 -3.90 -0.34 -5.71
N ASN A 48 -4.59 -1.47 -5.62
CA ASN A 48 -4.02 -2.81 -5.44
C ASN A 48 -4.70 -3.74 -6.45
N THR A 49 -4.65 -3.32 -7.72
CA THR A 49 -5.13 -4.04 -8.90
C THR A 49 -4.08 -3.89 -10.00
N ASP A 50 -4.07 -4.78 -10.97
CA ASP A 50 -2.91 -4.97 -11.85
C ASP A 50 -2.98 -4.17 -13.15
N SER A 51 -4.12 -3.54 -13.47
CA SER A 51 -4.22 -2.75 -14.68
C SER A 51 -3.80 -1.27 -14.46
N PRO A 52 -3.40 -0.56 -15.51
CA PRO A 52 -3.09 0.86 -15.42
C PRO A 52 -4.33 1.77 -15.42
N ALA A 53 -5.54 1.22 -15.34
CA ALA A 53 -6.79 1.97 -15.53
C ALA A 53 -7.00 3.06 -14.48
N VAL A 54 -6.67 2.78 -13.21
CA VAL A 54 -6.80 3.78 -12.13
C VAL A 54 -5.92 4.99 -12.38
N LEU A 55 -4.65 4.76 -12.76
CA LEU A 55 -3.69 5.84 -13.03
C LEU A 55 -4.10 6.67 -14.27
N LYS A 56 -4.55 6.00 -15.35
CA LYS A 56 -5.08 6.67 -16.54
C LYS A 56 -6.30 7.53 -16.22
N THR A 57 -7.26 6.97 -15.46
CA THR A 57 -8.46 7.69 -15.02
C THR A 57 -8.11 8.89 -14.15
N ALA A 58 -7.16 8.75 -13.22
CA ALA A 58 -6.68 9.87 -12.42
C ALA A 58 -6.12 10.99 -13.32
N GLN A 59 -5.30 10.64 -14.30
CA GLN A 59 -4.74 11.62 -15.24
C GLN A 59 -5.82 12.34 -16.06
N GLU A 60 -6.77 11.60 -16.62
CA GLU A 60 -7.88 12.16 -17.40
C GLU A 60 -8.75 13.11 -16.57
N LYS A 61 -8.89 12.85 -15.29
CA LYS A 61 -9.68 13.66 -14.34
C LYS A 61 -8.86 14.72 -13.61
N GLY A 62 -7.57 14.91 -13.94
CA GLY A 62 -6.69 15.89 -13.31
C GLY A 62 -6.43 15.60 -11.83
N LYS A 63 -6.41 14.33 -11.43
CA LYS A 63 -6.11 13.85 -10.08
C LYS A 63 -4.74 13.20 -10.03
N ARG A 64 -4.27 12.89 -8.82
CA ARG A 64 -2.99 12.20 -8.62
C ARG A 64 -3.22 10.75 -8.24
N ALA A 65 -2.25 9.89 -8.55
CA ALA A 65 -2.35 8.47 -8.21
C ALA A 65 -0.98 7.83 -8.01
N PHE A 66 -0.98 6.73 -7.25
CA PHE A 66 0.16 5.84 -7.12
C PHE A 66 0.04 4.67 -8.10
N GLY A 67 1.18 4.23 -8.64
CA GLY A 67 1.30 2.96 -9.35
C GLY A 67 1.43 1.78 -8.39
N TRP A 68 1.16 0.59 -8.89
CA TRP A 68 1.17 -0.67 -8.13
C TRP A 68 1.94 -1.75 -8.88
N ASP A 69 2.67 -2.57 -8.12
CA ASP A 69 3.40 -3.78 -8.51
C ASP A 69 4.62 -3.53 -9.42
N SER A 70 4.57 -2.57 -10.30
CA SER A 70 5.65 -2.15 -11.18
C SER A 70 5.69 -0.63 -11.35
N ASP A 71 6.74 -0.09 -11.95
CA ASP A 71 6.81 1.32 -12.32
C ASP A 71 5.76 1.65 -13.39
N MET A 72 4.74 2.35 -12.96
CA MET A 72 3.61 2.74 -13.80
C MET A 72 3.68 4.17 -14.35
N THR A 73 4.82 4.84 -14.25
CA THR A 73 4.98 6.24 -14.70
C THR A 73 4.50 6.47 -16.12
N ALA A 74 4.78 5.53 -17.04
CA ALA A 74 4.43 5.64 -18.46
C ALA A 74 2.92 5.67 -18.73
N TYR A 75 2.09 5.15 -17.80
CA TYR A 75 0.65 5.03 -18.00
C TYR A 75 -0.15 6.27 -17.60
N GLY A 76 0.47 7.20 -16.89
CA GLY A 76 -0.16 8.45 -16.48
C GLY A 76 0.84 9.43 -15.89
N PRO A 77 1.83 9.90 -16.68
CA PRO A 77 2.99 10.65 -16.17
C PRO A 77 2.62 11.95 -15.45
N LYS A 78 1.47 12.55 -15.78
CA LYS A 78 0.99 13.78 -15.12
C LYS A 78 0.24 13.51 -13.82
N ALA A 79 -0.30 12.30 -13.64
CA ALA A 79 -1.00 11.89 -12.43
C ALA A 79 -0.09 11.16 -11.46
N HIS A 80 0.94 10.50 -11.95
CA HIS A 80 1.81 9.63 -11.18
C HIS A 80 2.53 10.39 -10.05
N LEU A 81 2.46 9.83 -8.83
CA LEU A 81 3.18 10.33 -7.66
C LEU A 81 4.43 9.50 -7.37
N ALA A 82 4.27 8.20 -7.35
CA ALA A 82 5.30 7.18 -7.17
C ALA A 82 4.66 5.81 -7.47
N SER A 83 5.47 4.77 -7.63
CA SER A 83 4.97 3.39 -7.73
C SER A 83 5.47 2.55 -6.56
N ALA A 84 4.56 1.84 -5.90
CA ALA A 84 4.92 0.76 -5.01
C ALA A 84 5.21 -0.49 -5.85
N VAL A 85 6.40 -1.07 -5.69
CA VAL A 85 6.84 -2.19 -6.52
C VAL A 85 7.16 -3.41 -5.69
N ILE A 86 6.96 -4.59 -6.29
CA ILE A 86 7.41 -5.87 -5.75
C ILE A 86 8.62 -6.33 -6.57
N ASN A 87 9.76 -6.45 -5.90
CA ASN A 87 10.99 -6.94 -6.50
C ASN A 87 11.15 -8.44 -6.21
N TRP A 88 10.81 -9.27 -7.15
CA TRP A 88 10.92 -10.72 -7.06
C TRP A 88 12.35 -11.26 -7.14
N GLY A 89 13.30 -10.46 -7.63
CA GLY A 89 14.68 -10.87 -7.86
C GLY A 89 15.36 -11.50 -6.65
N PRO A 90 15.41 -10.86 -5.47
CA PRO A 90 16.02 -11.42 -4.27
C PRO A 90 15.44 -12.78 -3.87
N TYR A 91 14.12 -12.93 -3.98
CA TYR A 91 13.45 -14.19 -3.67
C TYR A 91 13.83 -15.31 -4.65
N TYR A 92 13.80 -15.03 -5.95
CA TYR A 92 14.14 -16.03 -6.96
C TYR A 92 15.60 -16.47 -6.84
N VAL A 93 16.51 -15.54 -6.59
CA VAL A 93 17.92 -15.86 -6.33
C VAL A 93 18.06 -16.77 -5.11
N LYS A 94 17.41 -16.40 -4.00
CA LYS A 94 17.42 -17.23 -2.78
C LYS A 94 16.85 -18.63 -3.03
N ALA A 95 15.65 -18.73 -3.61
CA ALA A 95 15.00 -20.01 -3.85
C ALA A 95 15.81 -20.93 -4.77
N THR A 96 16.43 -20.34 -5.81
CA THR A 96 17.31 -21.11 -6.73
C THR A 96 18.56 -21.59 -6.00
N LYS A 97 19.20 -20.74 -5.20
CA LYS A 97 20.37 -21.10 -4.41
C LYS A 97 20.04 -22.23 -3.41
N ASP A 98 18.96 -22.06 -2.65
CA ASP A 98 18.52 -23.08 -1.69
C ASP A 98 18.25 -24.44 -2.37
N ALA A 99 17.66 -24.42 -3.58
CA ALA A 99 17.43 -25.64 -4.35
C ALA A 99 18.74 -26.32 -4.81
N LEU A 100 19.71 -25.51 -5.28
CA LEU A 100 21.03 -26.02 -5.68
C LEU A 100 21.81 -26.60 -4.50
N GLU A 101 21.68 -26.02 -3.32
CA GLU A 101 22.37 -26.45 -2.10
C GLU A 101 21.62 -27.56 -1.34
N GLY A 102 20.41 -27.95 -1.80
CA GLY A 102 19.57 -28.94 -1.13
C GLY A 102 18.95 -28.45 0.20
N THR A 103 18.94 -27.17 0.43
CA THR A 103 18.39 -26.51 1.65
C THR A 103 17.00 -25.94 1.47
N TRP A 104 16.45 -26.01 0.25
CA TRP A 104 15.11 -25.49 -0.01
C TRP A 104 14.06 -26.25 0.81
N ALA A 105 13.17 -25.50 1.46
CA ALA A 105 12.03 -26.05 2.19
C ALA A 105 10.75 -25.28 1.80
N THR A 106 9.63 -25.99 1.78
CA THR A 106 8.32 -25.35 1.62
C THR A 106 7.99 -24.49 2.83
N GLY A 107 7.31 -23.36 2.61
CA GLY A 107 6.93 -22.44 3.68
C GLY A 107 6.47 -21.09 3.15
N GLN A 108 6.19 -20.19 4.07
CA GLN A 108 5.85 -18.80 3.77
C GLN A 108 7.09 -17.92 3.94
N ASN A 109 7.28 -16.98 3.01
CA ASN A 109 8.28 -15.93 3.12
C ASN A 109 7.54 -14.61 3.35
N TRP A 110 7.86 -13.95 4.45
CA TRP A 110 7.30 -12.65 4.81
C TRP A 110 8.40 -11.61 4.69
N TRP A 111 8.56 -11.11 3.48
CA TRP A 111 9.61 -10.17 3.11
C TRP A 111 9.05 -8.78 2.85
N GLY A 112 9.85 -7.76 3.13
CA GLY A 112 9.49 -6.37 2.97
C GLY A 112 10.64 -5.52 2.41
N VAL A 113 10.69 -4.27 2.86
CA VAL A 113 11.74 -3.32 2.46
C VAL A 113 13.13 -3.79 2.89
N LYS A 114 13.24 -4.42 4.06
CA LYS A 114 14.50 -4.93 4.61
C LYS A 114 15.18 -5.93 3.69
N GLU A 115 14.42 -6.82 3.10
CA GLU A 115 14.92 -7.86 2.17
C GLU A 115 15.04 -7.35 0.73
N GLY A 116 14.66 -6.10 0.47
CA GLY A 116 14.62 -5.53 -0.87
C GLY A 116 13.50 -6.10 -1.76
N ALA A 117 12.49 -6.73 -1.15
CA ALA A 117 11.35 -7.30 -1.87
C ALA A 117 10.27 -6.27 -2.19
N ILE A 118 10.19 -5.19 -1.41
CA ILE A 118 9.22 -4.10 -1.61
C ILE A 118 9.97 -2.78 -1.62
N ASP A 119 9.61 -1.93 -2.57
CA ASP A 119 10.17 -0.59 -2.67
C ASP A 119 9.12 0.41 -3.15
N ILE A 120 9.45 1.70 -3.03
CA ILE A 120 8.76 2.80 -3.69
C ILE A 120 9.73 3.46 -4.67
N VAL A 121 9.31 3.60 -5.93
CA VAL A 121 10.18 4.07 -7.01
C VAL A 121 9.54 5.21 -7.78
N SER A 122 10.36 5.88 -8.59
CA SER A 122 9.92 6.89 -9.57
C SER A 122 9.06 8.00 -8.94
N ILE A 123 9.49 8.49 -7.77
CA ILE A 123 8.81 9.62 -7.13
C ILE A 123 8.83 10.82 -8.07
N ALA A 124 7.65 11.36 -8.37
CA ALA A 124 7.48 12.43 -9.34
C ALA A 124 8.37 13.65 -9.04
N GLU A 125 8.83 14.33 -10.09
CA GLU A 125 9.77 15.45 -9.96
C GLU A 125 9.18 16.61 -9.16
N ASP A 126 7.88 16.86 -9.32
CA ASP A 126 7.13 17.93 -8.64
C ASP A 126 6.83 17.66 -7.17
N VAL A 127 7.15 16.47 -6.65
CA VAL A 127 7.10 16.19 -5.19
C VAL A 127 8.20 16.97 -4.49
N PRO A 128 7.90 17.76 -3.43
CA PRO A 128 8.89 18.57 -2.72
C PRO A 128 10.06 17.75 -2.21
N ALA A 129 11.26 18.35 -2.23
CA ALA A 129 12.49 17.68 -1.79
C ALA A 129 12.42 17.19 -0.33
N GLU A 130 11.78 17.97 0.54
CA GLU A 130 11.54 17.60 1.95
C GLU A 130 10.65 16.34 2.07
N THR A 131 9.65 16.20 1.20
CA THR A 131 8.79 15.00 1.15
C THR A 131 9.58 13.79 0.68
N LYS A 132 10.41 13.93 -0.38
CA LYS A 132 11.32 12.88 -0.84
C LYS A 132 12.28 12.45 0.25
N ALA A 133 12.89 13.40 0.97
CA ALA A 133 13.77 13.09 2.10
C ALA A 133 13.05 12.34 3.22
N LYS A 134 11.78 12.70 3.51
CA LYS A 134 10.98 11.98 4.51
C LYS A 134 10.63 10.55 4.08
N VAL A 135 10.37 10.33 2.81
CA VAL A 135 10.15 8.97 2.26
C VAL A 135 11.42 8.12 2.46
N GLU A 136 12.59 8.66 2.14
CA GLU A 136 13.86 7.94 2.32
C GLU A 136 14.16 7.66 3.80
N GLU A 137 13.86 8.59 4.71
CA GLU A 137 13.99 8.39 6.16
C GLU A 137 13.10 7.20 6.62
N VAL A 138 11.84 7.20 6.22
CA VAL A 138 10.89 6.11 6.57
C VAL A 138 11.34 4.79 5.97
N LYS A 139 11.75 4.77 4.71
CA LYS A 139 12.27 3.59 4.02
C LYS A 139 13.50 3.02 4.77
N LYS A 140 14.43 3.87 5.17
CA LYS A 140 15.59 3.46 5.98
C LYS A 140 15.14 2.86 7.32
N GLY A 141 14.19 3.49 8.00
CA GLY A 141 13.68 3.01 9.27
C GLY A 141 12.95 1.67 9.15
N LEU A 142 12.24 1.42 8.03
CA LEU A 142 11.66 0.11 7.73
C LEU A 142 12.74 -0.95 7.48
N ALA A 143 13.81 -0.60 6.79
CA ALA A 143 14.90 -1.51 6.46
C ALA A 143 15.74 -1.91 7.69
N ASP A 144 16.03 -0.97 8.60
CA ASP A 144 16.83 -1.21 9.81
C ASP A 144 15.99 -1.58 11.04
N GLY A 145 14.65 -1.54 10.94
CA GLY A 145 13.72 -1.90 12.01
C GLY A 145 13.50 -0.80 13.06
N SER A 146 14.03 0.41 12.87
CA SER A 146 13.82 1.54 13.78
C SER A 146 12.44 2.19 13.62
N PHE A 147 11.75 1.91 12.52
CA PHE A 147 10.39 2.37 12.25
C PHE A 147 9.44 1.19 12.04
N SER A 148 8.24 1.28 12.59
CA SER A 148 7.16 0.35 12.34
C SER A 148 5.87 1.10 12.02
N ILE A 149 5.20 0.73 10.92
CA ILE A 149 3.89 1.28 10.54
C ILE A 149 2.83 0.89 11.58
N TRP A 150 2.91 -0.35 12.07
CA TRP A 150 1.95 -0.94 12.99
C TRP A 150 2.47 -0.91 14.43
N LYS A 151 2.68 0.31 14.92
CA LYS A 151 3.00 0.58 16.31
C LYS A 151 1.86 1.36 16.96
N GLY A 152 1.35 0.85 18.08
CA GLY A 152 0.23 1.45 18.81
C GLY A 152 0.57 2.79 19.50
N PRO A 153 -0.47 3.54 19.88
CA PRO A 153 -1.87 3.13 19.89
C PRO A 153 -2.53 3.20 18.50
N ILE A 154 -3.22 2.15 18.10
CA ILE A 154 -4.03 2.12 16.88
C ILE A 154 -5.48 1.77 17.24
N VAL A 155 -6.40 2.49 16.64
CA VAL A 155 -7.84 2.35 16.87
C VAL A 155 -8.51 1.86 15.59
N GLY A 156 -9.43 0.91 15.72
CA GLY A 156 -10.24 0.42 14.62
C GLY A 156 -11.32 1.41 14.19
N GLN A 157 -11.94 1.13 13.05
CA GLN A 157 -13.05 1.92 12.51
C GLN A 157 -14.25 1.97 13.47
N ASP A 158 -14.44 0.93 14.27
CA ASP A 158 -15.47 0.83 15.31
C ASP A 158 -15.15 1.60 16.60
N GLY A 159 -14.00 2.27 16.65
CA GLY A 159 -13.54 3.05 17.80
C GLY A 159 -12.85 2.24 18.90
N LYS A 160 -12.69 0.92 18.73
CA LYS A 160 -12.01 0.07 19.72
C LYS A 160 -10.50 0.04 19.48
N PRO A 161 -9.68 -0.08 20.55
CA PRO A 161 -8.26 -0.32 20.42
C PRO A 161 -7.99 -1.64 19.66
N VAL A 162 -7.07 -1.60 18.69
CA VAL A 162 -6.56 -2.78 17.98
C VAL A 162 -5.09 -3.04 18.28
N LEU A 163 -4.36 -1.99 18.63
CA LEU A 163 -3.03 -2.09 19.24
C LEU A 163 -2.93 -1.08 20.39
N GLU A 164 -2.52 -1.57 21.53
CA GLU A 164 -2.27 -0.75 22.70
C GLU A 164 -1.03 0.14 22.51
N LYS A 165 -0.89 1.16 23.36
CA LYS A 165 0.25 2.05 23.34
C LYS A 165 1.58 1.27 23.37
N ASP A 166 2.50 1.64 22.50
CA ASP A 166 3.83 1.05 22.33
C ASP A 166 3.88 -0.41 21.87
N ALA A 167 2.73 -1.08 21.72
CA ALA A 167 2.68 -2.41 21.12
C ALA A 167 3.05 -2.34 19.64
N VAL A 168 3.85 -3.31 19.17
CA VAL A 168 4.23 -3.47 17.75
C VAL A 168 3.58 -4.75 17.24
N ALA A 169 2.91 -4.67 16.10
CA ALA A 169 2.31 -5.83 15.47
C ALA A 169 3.38 -6.82 14.99
N ASP A 170 3.14 -8.08 15.23
CA ASP A 170 3.90 -9.19 14.66
C ASP A 170 3.28 -9.69 13.34
N ASP A 171 3.96 -10.59 12.65
CA ASP A 171 3.51 -11.15 11.38
C ASP A 171 2.18 -11.90 11.51
N LYS A 172 1.93 -12.53 12.67
CA LYS A 172 0.67 -13.22 12.96
C LYS A 172 -0.49 -12.22 13.04
N PHE A 173 -0.29 -11.10 13.71
CA PHE A 173 -1.27 -10.03 13.76
C PHE A 173 -1.52 -9.46 12.37
N LEU A 174 -0.46 -9.16 11.61
CA LEU A 174 -0.55 -8.59 10.26
C LEU A 174 -1.29 -9.51 9.29
N GLY A 175 -1.00 -10.81 9.33
CA GLY A 175 -1.67 -11.82 8.51
C GLY A 175 -3.14 -12.06 8.89
N GLY A 176 -3.54 -11.66 10.10
CA GLY A 176 -4.92 -11.79 10.62
C GLY A 176 -5.79 -10.55 10.50
N ILE A 177 -5.31 -9.47 9.86
CA ILE A 177 -6.08 -8.22 9.75
C ILE A 177 -7.36 -8.44 8.95
N ASN A 178 -8.50 -8.29 9.61
CA ASN A 178 -9.85 -8.40 9.05
C ASN A 178 -10.73 -7.20 9.46
N PHE A 179 -10.14 -6.07 9.72
CA PHE A 179 -10.78 -4.82 10.15
C PHE A 179 -10.21 -3.63 9.39
N TYR A 180 -10.89 -2.50 9.49
CA TYR A 180 -10.34 -1.20 9.08
C TYR A 180 -9.90 -0.38 10.30
N VAL A 181 -8.83 0.38 10.12
CA VAL A 181 -8.40 1.38 11.11
C VAL A 181 -9.30 2.62 11.04
N LYS A 182 -9.34 3.39 12.11
CA LYS A 182 -10.03 4.68 12.17
C LYS A 182 -9.56 5.60 11.02
N GLY A 183 -10.52 6.19 10.32
CA GLY A 183 -10.26 7.06 9.15
C GLY A 183 -10.43 6.36 7.81
N VAL A 184 -10.56 5.03 7.78
CA VAL A 184 -10.99 4.32 6.58
C VAL A 184 -12.50 4.35 6.47
N GLU A 185 -13.02 4.75 5.31
CA GLU A 185 -14.44 4.70 4.95
C GLU A 185 -14.67 3.55 3.96
N GLY A 186 -15.62 2.68 4.25
CA GLY A 186 -15.95 1.51 3.46
C GLY A 186 -16.34 0.31 4.31
N LYS A 187 -16.73 -0.76 3.66
CA LYS A 187 -17.05 -2.05 4.29
C LYS A 187 -16.12 -3.13 3.78
N ILE A 188 -15.77 -4.06 4.64
CA ILE A 188 -15.03 -5.26 4.25
C ILE A 188 -15.98 -6.20 3.51
N PRO A 189 -15.62 -6.73 2.34
CA PRO A 189 -16.43 -7.71 1.63
C PRO A 189 -16.72 -8.94 2.50
N GLY A 190 -17.99 -9.34 2.56
CA GLY A 190 -18.42 -10.51 3.35
C GLY A 190 -18.53 -10.28 4.87
N GLY A 191 -18.32 -9.07 5.37
CA GLY A 191 -18.38 -8.74 6.80
C GLY A 191 -19.78 -8.83 7.45
N ASP A 192 -20.83 -8.93 6.65
CA ASP A 192 -22.22 -9.03 7.12
C ASP A 192 -22.73 -10.50 7.19
N LYS A 193 -21.87 -11.50 6.98
CA LYS A 193 -22.22 -12.91 7.23
C LYS A 193 -21.95 -13.23 8.71
N LYS A 194 -22.94 -12.96 9.55
CA LYS A 194 -23.13 -13.62 10.84
C LYS A 194 -23.94 -14.89 10.67
#